data_78ceef06c9e6acf55b6b5b70c022b0e2
#
_entry.id   78ceef06c9e6acf55b6b5b70c022b0e2
#
_cell.length_a   1.000
_cell.length_b   1.000
_cell.length_c   1.000
_cell.angle_alpha   90.00
_cell.angle_beta   90.00
_cell.angle_gamma   90.00
#
_symmetry.space_group_name_H-M   'P 1'
#
loop_
_entity.id
_entity.type
_entity.pdbx_description
1 polymer ?
#
loop_
_entity_poly.entity_id
_entity_poly.type
_entity_poly.pdbx_seq_one_letter_code
_entity_poly.pdbx_strand_id
1 'polypeptide(L)'
;MGLIEAVSRSLVDKMADQLLLRLMRDPYAANLWEIISTTMKVTPRELMEIVLRAEKGKPLGRPFGTVYHFSPWQELLFNPVALVRLPTVDEKSVETKVTLGPKAKRPLELAIPIIITGMSYGGAISKQARFALAKAATAAGTAINTGEGAYIPEERELAAKYIYQYHRGQWPHGNKKEFYTMADMVEIQVGQGAQASAPQTTKADRIDEEFREIFGLAEGEDAVIASRLPGLESGEDLKHLVARLKEETGGVPISYKFAASHYLEEEIE
;
A
#
# COMPACT_ATOMS: atom_id res chain seq x y z
N MET A 1 4.95 29.05 23.19
CA MET A 1 5.19 27.75 23.83
C MET A 1 4.72 27.87 25.27
N GLY A 2 3.63 27.18 25.65
CA GLY A 2 2.99 27.35 26.95
C GLY A 2 3.77 26.72 28.09
N LEU A 3 3.58 27.22 29.32
CA LEU A 3 4.22 26.69 30.53
C LEU A 3 4.01 25.18 30.70
N ILE A 4 2.82 24.68 30.30
CA ILE A 4 2.47 23.24 30.33
C ILE A 4 3.37 22.44 29.38
N GLU A 5 3.71 22.96 28.22
CA GLU A 5 4.54 22.28 27.21
C GLU A 5 6.02 22.22 27.65
N ALA A 6 6.50 23.26 28.31
CA ALA A 6 7.83 23.28 28.89
C ALA A 6 7.97 22.31 30.07
N VAL A 7 6.94 22.23 30.93
CA VAL A 7 6.92 21.31 32.08
C VAL A 7 6.80 19.85 31.60
N SER A 8 5.97 19.56 30.60
CA SER A 8 5.83 18.21 30.04
C SER A 8 7.12 17.73 29.37
N ARG A 9 7.80 18.58 28.59
CA ARG A 9 9.11 18.27 28.02
C ARG A 9 10.15 17.95 29.09
N SER A 10 10.28 18.81 30.12
CA SER A 10 11.24 18.56 31.20
C SER A 10 10.96 17.28 31.97
N LEU A 11 9.68 16.90 32.11
CA LEU A 11 9.31 15.63 32.73
C LEU A 11 9.69 14.43 31.85
N VAL A 12 9.39 14.49 30.57
CA VAL A 12 9.75 13.45 29.60
C VAL A 12 11.26 13.26 29.51
N ASP A 13 12.03 14.36 29.44
CA ASP A 13 13.49 14.30 29.41
C ASP A 13 14.07 13.66 30.67
N LYS A 14 13.56 14.02 31.85
CA LYS A 14 13.98 13.41 33.12
C LYS A 14 13.62 11.92 33.20
N MET A 15 12.46 11.53 32.69
CA MET A 15 12.06 10.11 32.64
C MET A 15 12.96 9.32 31.67
N ALA A 16 13.29 9.88 30.53
CA ALA A 16 14.20 9.25 29.54
C ALA A 16 15.61 9.08 30.13
N ASP A 17 16.14 10.12 30.80
CA ASP A 17 17.45 10.09 31.48
C ASP A 17 17.46 9.01 32.59
N GLN A 18 16.41 8.93 33.40
CA GLN A 18 16.32 7.95 34.47
C GLN A 18 16.24 6.52 33.88
N LEU A 19 15.50 6.33 32.80
CA LEU A 19 15.43 5.04 32.11
C LEU A 19 16.81 4.62 31.58
N LEU A 20 17.51 5.50 30.89
CA LEU A 20 18.86 5.25 30.38
C LEU A 20 19.85 4.94 31.49
N LEU A 21 19.81 5.70 32.60
CA LEU A 21 20.66 5.45 33.76
C LEU A 21 20.40 4.07 34.37
N ARG A 22 19.14 3.64 34.46
CA ARG A 22 18.79 2.30 34.95
C ARG A 22 19.28 1.21 34.00
N LEU A 23 19.10 1.38 32.68
CA LEU A 23 19.62 0.43 31.68
C LEU A 23 21.14 0.25 31.77
N MET A 24 21.88 1.31 32.15
CA MET A 24 23.34 1.26 32.22
C MET A 24 23.88 0.80 33.57
N ARG A 25 23.16 0.98 34.66
CA ARG A 25 23.63 0.76 36.05
C ARG A 25 23.05 -0.48 36.72
N ASP A 26 21.78 -0.79 36.42
CA ASP A 26 21.10 -1.90 37.08
C ASP A 26 21.59 -3.24 36.51
N PRO A 27 21.65 -4.31 37.32
CA PRO A 27 21.92 -5.66 36.81
C PRO A 27 20.97 -6.06 35.71
N TYR A 28 21.45 -6.87 34.73
CA TYR A 28 20.67 -7.29 33.56
C TYR A 28 19.28 -7.84 33.91
N ALA A 29 19.20 -8.68 34.93
CA ALA A 29 17.94 -9.29 35.37
C ALA A 29 16.97 -8.30 36.07
N ALA A 30 17.43 -7.11 36.45
CA ALA A 30 16.62 -6.11 37.16
C ALA A 30 16.29 -4.87 36.31
N ASN A 31 16.74 -4.84 35.08
CA ASN A 31 16.53 -3.72 34.17
C ASN A 31 15.75 -4.15 32.91
N LEU A 32 15.60 -3.24 31.96
CA LEU A 32 14.89 -3.46 30.71
C LEU A 32 15.72 -4.12 29.61
N TRP A 33 16.96 -4.54 29.85
CA TRP A 33 17.84 -5.14 28.86
C TRP A 33 17.27 -6.41 28.25
N GLU A 34 16.51 -7.19 29.01
CA GLU A 34 15.82 -8.38 28.48
C GLU A 34 14.85 -8.02 27.37
N ILE A 35 14.06 -6.94 27.55
CA ILE A 35 13.14 -6.45 26.53
C ILE A 35 13.93 -5.99 25.29
N ILE A 36 15.00 -5.21 25.49
CA ILE A 36 15.83 -4.70 24.41
C ILE A 36 16.50 -5.85 23.65
N SER A 37 17.14 -6.77 24.35
CA SER A 37 17.82 -7.92 23.74
C SER A 37 16.86 -8.87 23.02
N THR A 38 15.66 -9.03 23.55
CA THR A 38 14.61 -9.82 22.90
C THR A 38 14.14 -9.13 21.62
N THR A 39 13.90 -7.83 21.64
CA THR A 39 13.45 -7.10 20.45
C THR A 39 14.50 -6.97 19.35
N MET A 40 15.78 -7.16 19.67
CA MET A 40 16.86 -7.26 18.67
C MET A 40 16.85 -8.59 17.93
N LYS A 41 16.37 -9.67 18.55
CA LYS A 41 16.31 -11.03 17.97
C LYS A 41 14.92 -11.38 17.43
N VAL A 42 13.89 -10.96 18.14
CA VAL A 42 12.47 -11.15 17.78
C VAL A 42 11.84 -9.75 17.75
N THR A 43 11.39 -9.32 16.60
CA THR A 43 10.80 -7.97 16.49
C THR A 43 9.53 -7.85 17.34
N PRO A 44 9.18 -6.66 17.83
CA PRO A 44 7.92 -6.44 18.58
C PRO A 44 6.70 -6.94 17.80
N ARG A 45 6.75 -6.88 16.47
CA ARG A 45 5.69 -7.37 15.59
C ARG A 45 5.60 -8.90 15.62
N GLU A 46 6.72 -9.60 15.52
CA GLU A 46 6.75 -11.08 15.61
C GLU A 46 6.28 -11.54 16.97
N LEU A 47 6.71 -10.87 18.04
CA LEU A 47 6.25 -11.16 19.38
C LEU A 47 4.72 -11.01 19.50
N MET A 48 4.17 -9.91 18.99
CA MET A 48 2.72 -9.67 18.99
C MET A 48 1.98 -10.74 18.17
N GLU A 49 2.51 -11.13 17.01
CA GLU A 49 1.94 -12.17 16.17
C GLU A 49 1.90 -13.53 16.90
N ILE A 50 2.99 -13.89 17.56
CA ILE A 50 3.08 -15.12 18.38
C ILE A 50 2.03 -15.11 19.49
N VAL A 51 1.95 -14.02 20.26
CA VAL A 51 0.98 -13.87 21.35
C VAL A 51 -0.46 -14.00 20.85
N LEU A 52 -0.81 -13.27 19.79
CA LEU A 52 -2.15 -13.31 19.22
C LEU A 52 -2.53 -14.69 18.66
N ARG A 53 -1.59 -15.39 18.05
CA ARG A 53 -1.81 -16.77 17.57
C ARG A 53 -1.99 -17.74 18.74
N ALA A 54 -1.16 -17.59 19.77
CA ALA A 54 -1.26 -18.42 20.99
C ALA A 54 -2.59 -18.23 21.71
N GLU A 55 -3.04 -16.98 21.89
CA GLU A 55 -4.33 -16.68 22.51
C GLU A 55 -5.53 -17.21 21.73
N LYS A 56 -5.50 -17.09 20.41
CA LYS A 56 -6.64 -17.42 19.55
C LYS A 56 -6.66 -18.87 19.10
N GLY A 57 -5.53 -19.57 19.14
CA GLY A 57 -5.38 -20.93 18.63
C GLY A 57 -5.72 -21.10 17.16
N LYS A 58 -5.62 -20.03 16.34
CA LYS A 58 -5.97 -20.01 14.93
C LYS A 58 -5.19 -18.94 14.17
N PRO A 59 -5.12 -19.02 12.83
CA PRO A 59 -4.52 -17.99 12.00
C PRO A 59 -5.12 -16.61 12.24
N LEU A 60 -4.30 -15.57 12.08
CA LEU A 60 -4.75 -14.19 12.19
C LEU A 60 -5.53 -13.80 10.91
N GLY A 61 -6.55 -12.95 11.08
CA GLY A 61 -7.38 -12.47 9.98
C GLY A 61 -6.68 -11.43 9.08
N ARG A 62 -5.44 -11.03 9.41
CA ARG A 62 -4.64 -10.09 8.62
C ARG A 62 -3.16 -10.49 8.68
N PRO A 63 -2.43 -10.41 7.56
CA PRO A 63 -0.99 -10.57 7.55
C PRO A 63 -0.32 -9.33 8.17
N PHE A 64 0.83 -9.54 8.81
CA PHE A 64 1.67 -8.47 9.35
C PHE A 64 2.78 -8.04 8.39
N GLY A 65 2.85 -8.62 7.19
CA GLY A 65 3.90 -8.40 6.21
C GLY A 65 5.18 -9.20 6.55
N THR A 66 6.30 -8.87 5.94
CA THR A 66 7.60 -9.49 6.20
C THR A 66 8.49 -8.61 7.07
N VAL A 67 9.36 -9.23 7.88
CA VAL A 67 10.44 -8.57 8.63
C VAL A 67 11.77 -8.55 7.88
N TYR A 68 11.88 -9.33 6.81
CA TYR A 68 13.13 -9.40 6.05
C TYR A 68 13.27 -8.21 5.12
N HIS A 69 14.48 -7.69 5.05
CA HIS A 69 14.87 -6.67 4.09
C HIS A 69 15.41 -7.37 2.84
N PHE A 70 14.59 -7.45 1.81
CA PHE A 70 14.97 -8.03 0.53
C PHE A 70 15.35 -6.98 -0.52
N SER A 71 15.41 -5.72 -0.12
CA SER A 71 15.63 -4.67 -1.09
C SER A 71 17.09 -4.65 -1.55
N PRO A 72 17.39 -4.95 -2.82
CA PRO A 72 18.73 -4.81 -3.37
C PRO A 72 19.14 -3.34 -3.53
N TRP A 73 18.21 -2.42 -3.35
CA TRP A 73 18.46 -0.97 -3.48
C TRP A 73 19.52 -0.45 -2.51
N GLN A 74 19.67 -1.08 -1.34
CA GLN A 74 20.69 -0.72 -0.36
C GLN A 74 22.11 -1.10 -0.80
N GLU A 75 22.23 -2.03 -1.73
CA GLU A 75 23.50 -2.49 -2.31
C GLU A 75 23.82 -1.79 -3.63
N LEU A 76 22.88 -1.03 -4.19
CA LEU A 76 23.06 -0.26 -5.40
C LEU A 76 23.62 1.13 -5.09
N LEU A 77 24.76 1.43 -5.69
CA LEU A 77 25.39 2.74 -5.62
C LEU A 77 25.38 3.38 -7.02
N PHE A 78 25.22 4.70 -7.07
CA PHE A 78 25.49 5.44 -8.29
C PHE A 78 26.96 5.36 -8.63
N ASN A 79 27.27 5.02 -9.88
CA ASN A 79 28.65 5.08 -10.41
C ASN A 79 28.83 6.43 -11.12
N PRO A 80 29.40 7.43 -10.45
CA PRO A 80 29.52 8.77 -11.03
C PRO A 80 30.54 8.78 -12.19
N VAL A 81 30.17 9.45 -13.27
CA VAL A 81 31.05 9.66 -14.44
C VAL A 81 31.23 11.16 -14.62
N ALA A 82 32.47 11.61 -14.66
CA ALA A 82 32.78 13.04 -14.74
C ALA A 82 33.30 13.52 -16.10
N LEU A 83 34.06 12.68 -16.80
CA LEU A 83 34.75 13.09 -18.06
C LEU A 83 34.23 12.38 -19.32
N VAL A 84 33.88 11.11 -19.23
CA VAL A 84 33.35 10.36 -20.38
C VAL A 84 31.92 10.82 -20.72
N ARG A 85 31.17 11.18 -19.70
CA ARG A 85 29.89 11.90 -19.81
C ARG A 85 29.94 13.08 -18.86
N LEU A 86 29.76 14.28 -19.40
CA LEU A 86 29.71 15.48 -18.56
C LEU A 86 28.42 15.47 -17.74
N PRO A 87 28.46 15.90 -16.47
CA PRO A 87 27.27 16.09 -15.65
C PRO A 87 26.27 17.05 -16.31
N THR A 88 25.00 16.80 -16.12
CA THR A 88 23.92 17.71 -16.50
C THR A 88 24.02 18.98 -15.67
N VAL A 89 24.17 20.13 -16.32
CA VAL A 89 24.35 21.43 -15.64
C VAL A 89 23.05 22.18 -15.38
N ASP A 90 21.94 21.75 -16.03
CA ASP A 90 20.62 22.37 -15.90
C ASP A 90 19.58 21.29 -15.58
N GLU A 91 18.93 21.42 -14.41
CA GLU A 91 17.84 20.52 -13.98
C GLU A 91 16.69 20.47 -14.98
N LYS A 92 16.43 21.56 -15.73
CA LYS A 92 15.39 21.63 -16.74
C LYS A 92 15.67 20.76 -17.96
N SER A 93 16.91 20.34 -18.17
CA SER A 93 17.28 19.45 -19.25
C SER A 93 17.04 17.96 -18.97
N VAL A 94 16.63 17.61 -17.75
CA VAL A 94 16.31 16.25 -17.36
C VAL A 94 14.86 15.93 -17.71
N GLU A 95 14.66 15.00 -18.66
CA GLU A 95 13.32 14.53 -19.03
C GLU A 95 12.81 13.56 -17.97
N THR A 96 11.71 13.92 -17.31
CA THR A 96 11.08 13.12 -16.24
C THR A 96 9.74 12.53 -16.64
N LYS A 97 9.22 12.89 -17.82
CA LYS A 97 7.92 12.38 -18.29
C LYS A 97 7.96 10.88 -18.56
N VAL A 98 6.87 10.22 -18.21
CA VAL A 98 6.68 8.79 -18.47
C VAL A 98 5.31 8.56 -19.08
N THR A 99 5.24 7.71 -20.09
CA THR A 99 3.99 7.26 -20.68
C THR A 99 3.73 5.82 -20.31
N LEU A 100 2.67 5.57 -19.52
CA LEU A 100 2.21 4.23 -19.19
C LEU A 100 1.28 3.72 -20.30
N GLY A 101 1.49 2.47 -20.72
CA GLY A 101 0.73 1.86 -21.81
C GLY A 101 0.85 2.62 -23.14
N PRO A 102 2.07 2.83 -23.70
CA PRO A 102 2.25 3.64 -24.92
C PRO A 102 1.54 3.07 -26.15
N LYS A 103 1.15 1.79 -26.12
CA LYS A 103 0.36 1.12 -27.16
C LYS A 103 -1.14 1.10 -26.87
N ALA A 104 -1.57 1.62 -25.73
CA ALA A 104 -2.98 1.73 -25.40
C ALA A 104 -3.65 2.80 -26.28
N LYS A 105 -4.96 2.66 -26.50
CA LYS A 105 -5.71 3.65 -27.27
C LYS A 105 -5.74 5.02 -26.57
N ARG A 106 -5.68 5.02 -25.24
CA ARG A 106 -5.64 6.21 -24.37
C ARG A 106 -4.48 6.07 -23.37
N PRO A 107 -3.21 6.30 -23.77
CA PRO A 107 -2.06 6.21 -22.88
C PRO A 107 -2.18 7.14 -21.68
N LEU A 108 -1.58 6.79 -20.55
CA LEU A 108 -1.51 7.63 -19.36
C LEU A 108 -0.13 8.29 -19.27
N GLU A 109 -0.10 9.61 -19.40
CA GLU A 109 1.14 10.39 -19.29
C GLU A 109 1.32 10.93 -17.87
N LEU A 110 2.53 10.77 -17.33
CA LEU A 110 2.94 11.26 -16.03
C LEU A 110 4.06 12.30 -16.19
N ALA A 111 4.04 13.36 -15.39
CA ALA A 111 5.10 14.37 -15.40
C ALA A 111 6.39 13.87 -14.72
N ILE A 112 6.28 12.88 -13.82
CA ILE A 112 7.39 12.28 -13.07
C ILE A 112 7.25 10.76 -13.04
N PRO A 113 8.36 10.00 -12.94
CA PRO A 113 8.35 8.52 -12.91
C PRO A 113 8.02 7.95 -11.51
N ILE A 114 7.10 8.59 -10.81
CA ILE A 114 6.66 8.20 -9.46
C ILE A 114 5.13 8.23 -9.45
N ILE A 115 4.51 7.17 -8.95
CA ILE A 115 3.06 7.10 -8.72
C ILE A 115 2.77 6.85 -7.24
N ILE A 116 1.64 7.33 -6.75
CA ILE A 116 1.16 7.00 -5.41
C ILE A 116 0.48 5.63 -5.49
N THR A 117 1.10 4.65 -4.86
CA THR A 117 0.66 3.25 -4.89
C THR A 117 -0.69 3.04 -4.20
N GLY A 118 -1.30 1.90 -4.46
CA GLY A 118 -2.58 1.51 -3.86
C GLY A 118 -2.51 1.33 -2.34
N MET A 119 -3.18 2.21 -1.63
CA MET A 119 -3.39 2.17 -0.18
C MET A 119 -4.89 2.33 0.07
N SER A 120 -5.54 1.24 0.46
CA SER A 120 -6.99 1.17 0.57
C SER A 120 -7.56 2.01 1.71
N TYR A 121 -8.68 2.68 1.44
CA TYR A 121 -9.52 3.27 2.48
C TYR A 121 -10.05 2.18 3.44
N GLY A 122 -10.04 2.48 4.71
CA GLY A 122 -10.56 1.59 5.77
C GLY A 122 -9.68 0.40 6.12
N GLY A 123 -8.79 -0.03 5.20
CA GLY A 123 -7.81 -1.09 5.45
C GLY A 123 -6.43 -0.57 5.82
N ALA A 124 -5.96 0.46 5.12
CA ALA A 124 -4.62 1.01 5.25
C ALA A 124 -4.60 2.45 5.74
N ILE A 125 -5.44 3.33 5.18
CA ILE A 125 -5.43 4.77 5.49
C ILE A 125 -6.85 5.34 5.59
N SER A 126 -6.97 6.53 6.18
CA SER A 126 -8.23 7.26 6.31
C SER A 126 -8.66 7.92 5.00
N LYS A 127 -9.95 8.31 4.90
CA LYS A 127 -10.49 9.08 3.77
C LYS A 127 -9.75 10.41 3.58
N GLN A 128 -9.44 11.12 4.68
CA GLN A 128 -8.70 12.38 4.65
C GLN A 128 -7.28 12.21 4.10
N ALA A 129 -6.60 11.13 4.45
CA ALA A 129 -5.28 10.81 3.91
C ALA A 129 -5.36 10.51 2.40
N ARG A 130 -6.40 9.79 1.94
CA ARG A 130 -6.68 9.57 0.51
C ARG A 130 -6.81 10.89 -0.23
N PHE A 131 -7.61 11.83 0.28
CA PHE A 131 -7.82 13.14 -0.33
C PHE A 131 -6.53 13.98 -0.39
N ALA A 132 -5.74 13.96 0.68
CA ALA A 132 -4.44 14.63 0.69
C ALA A 132 -3.50 14.08 -0.39
N LEU A 133 -3.44 12.76 -0.53
CA LEU A 133 -2.62 12.09 -1.53
C LEU A 133 -3.12 12.35 -2.97
N ALA A 134 -4.44 12.38 -3.20
CA ALA A 134 -5.01 12.71 -4.51
C ALA A 134 -4.64 14.14 -4.95
N LYS A 135 -4.73 15.11 -4.02
CA LYS A 135 -4.29 16.49 -4.27
C LYS A 135 -2.79 16.57 -4.52
N ALA A 136 -1.98 15.85 -3.76
CA ALA A 136 -0.52 15.80 -3.94
C ALA A 136 -0.13 15.19 -5.28
N ALA A 137 -0.78 14.08 -5.70
CA ALA A 137 -0.58 13.48 -7.01
C ALA A 137 -0.91 14.45 -8.14
N THR A 138 -2.02 15.16 -8.02
CA THR A 138 -2.45 16.18 -8.99
C THR A 138 -1.44 17.31 -9.10
N ALA A 139 -0.98 17.85 -7.97
CA ALA A 139 0.02 18.93 -7.93
C ALA A 139 1.38 18.49 -8.51
N ALA A 140 1.77 17.24 -8.32
CA ALA A 140 3.01 16.67 -8.88
C ALA A 140 2.87 16.19 -10.34
N GLY A 141 1.67 16.28 -10.94
CA GLY A 141 1.41 15.81 -12.29
C GLY A 141 1.50 14.29 -12.47
N THR A 142 1.30 13.54 -11.39
CA THR A 142 1.33 12.08 -11.37
C THR A 142 -0.03 11.48 -11.02
N ALA A 143 -0.08 10.15 -10.90
CA ALA A 143 -1.30 9.42 -10.63
C ALA A 143 -1.36 8.87 -9.20
N ILE A 144 -2.59 8.73 -8.69
CA ILE A 144 -2.90 7.98 -7.48
C ILE A 144 -3.65 6.69 -7.81
N ASN A 145 -3.39 5.63 -7.06
CA ASN A 145 -4.05 4.34 -7.18
C ASN A 145 -5.02 4.12 -6.01
N THR A 146 -6.21 3.58 -6.28
CA THR A 146 -7.25 3.36 -5.27
C THR A 146 -6.87 2.36 -4.18
N GLY A 147 -6.04 1.38 -4.51
CA GLY A 147 -5.85 0.21 -3.67
C GLY A 147 -7.08 -0.72 -3.66
N GLU A 148 -7.07 -1.71 -2.78
CA GLU A 148 -8.13 -2.73 -2.63
C GLU A 148 -9.34 -2.22 -1.84
N GLY A 149 -9.55 -0.92 -1.73
CA GLY A 149 -10.71 -0.31 -1.07
C GLY A 149 -11.88 -0.07 -2.03
N ALA A 150 -12.97 0.45 -1.49
CA ALA A 150 -14.07 0.91 -2.31
C ALA A 150 -13.72 2.20 -3.05
N TYR A 151 -14.39 2.43 -4.16
CA TYR A 151 -14.33 3.68 -4.91
C TYR A 151 -14.90 4.84 -4.11
N ILE A 152 -14.20 5.96 -4.09
CA ILE A 152 -14.63 7.20 -3.42
C ILE A 152 -14.77 8.29 -4.48
N PRO A 153 -16.01 8.73 -4.81
CA PRO A 153 -16.23 9.73 -5.86
C PRO A 153 -15.44 11.02 -5.66
N GLU A 154 -15.42 11.54 -4.44
CA GLU A 154 -14.72 12.78 -4.09
C GLU A 154 -13.21 12.67 -4.27
N GLU A 155 -12.63 11.50 -4.07
CA GLU A 155 -11.22 11.26 -4.37
C GLU A 155 -10.96 11.34 -5.87
N ARG A 156 -11.84 10.76 -6.69
CA ARG A 156 -11.73 10.83 -8.15
C ARG A 156 -11.79 12.27 -8.65
N GLU A 157 -12.60 13.12 -8.06
CA GLU A 157 -12.70 14.55 -8.39
C GLU A 157 -11.41 15.30 -8.06
N LEU A 158 -10.69 14.91 -7.01
CA LEU A 158 -9.44 15.52 -6.57
C LEU A 158 -8.23 15.04 -7.38
N ALA A 159 -8.33 13.89 -8.03
CA ALA A 159 -7.24 13.24 -8.76
C ALA A 159 -7.30 13.57 -10.27
N ALA A 160 -6.34 14.36 -10.77
CA ALA A 160 -6.22 14.63 -12.21
C ALA A 160 -5.90 13.36 -13.02
N LYS A 161 -5.21 12.39 -12.39
CA LYS A 161 -4.85 11.09 -12.97
C LYS A 161 -5.11 9.99 -11.96
N TYR A 162 -5.94 9.03 -12.34
CA TYR A 162 -6.53 8.07 -11.42
C TYR A 162 -6.37 6.64 -11.92
N ILE A 163 -5.73 5.78 -11.11
CA ILE A 163 -5.57 4.37 -11.39
C ILE A 163 -6.57 3.61 -10.52
N TYR A 164 -7.52 2.95 -11.14
CA TYR A 164 -8.44 2.07 -10.43
C TYR A 164 -7.80 0.70 -10.24
N GLN A 165 -7.73 0.21 -9.00
CA GLN A 165 -7.29 -1.14 -8.73
C GLN A 165 -8.49 -2.10 -8.81
N TYR A 166 -8.49 -2.96 -9.82
CA TYR A 166 -9.42 -4.08 -9.93
C TYR A 166 -8.98 -5.17 -8.95
N HIS A 167 -9.73 -5.35 -7.86
CA HIS A 167 -9.26 -5.96 -6.64
C HIS A 167 -10.06 -7.21 -6.24
N ARG A 168 -9.58 -7.91 -5.20
CA ARG A 168 -10.13 -9.16 -4.67
C ARG A 168 -11.26 -8.96 -3.64
N GLY A 169 -11.66 -7.75 -3.36
CA GLY A 169 -12.73 -7.43 -2.41
C GLY A 169 -14.08 -7.97 -2.85
N GLN A 170 -14.83 -8.53 -1.89
CA GLN A 170 -16.12 -9.20 -2.11
C GLN A 170 -17.28 -8.40 -1.49
N TRP A 171 -17.28 -7.11 -1.62
CA TRP A 171 -18.39 -6.23 -1.18
C TRP A 171 -19.19 -5.72 -2.36
N PRO A 172 -20.47 -5.34 -2.13
CA PRO A 172 -21.40 -4.92 -3.20
C PRO A 172 -20.90 -3.77 -4.07
N HIS A 173 -20.18 -2.80 -3.47
CA HIS A 173 -19.55 -1.70 -4.19
C HIS A 173 -18.10 -2.01 -4.58
N GLY A 174 -17.80 -3.28 -4.88
CA GLY A 174 -16.52 -3.72 -5.42
C GLY A 174 -16.30 -3.31 -6.89
N ASN A 175 -15.78 -4.18 -7.71
CA ASN A 175 -15.38 -3.92 -9.09
C ASN A 175 -16.55 -3.61 -10.06
N LYS A 176 -17.36 -2.59 -9.75
CA LYS A 176 -18.46 -2.15 -10.61
C LYS A 176 -17.93 -1.42 -11.84
N LYS A 177 -18.59 -1.65 -12.98
CA LYS A 177 -18.23 -1.05 -14.26
C LYS A 177 -18.15 0.48 -14.20
N GLU A 178 -19.12 1.11 -13.56
CA GLU A 178 -19.17 2.56 -13.39
C GLU A 178 -17.93 3.14 -12.69
N PHE A 179 -17.24 2.36 -11.85
CA PHE A 179 -16.07 2.83 -11.10
C PHE A 179 -14.80 2.75 -11.94
N TYR A 180 -14.50 1.59 -12.54
CA TYR A 180 -13.26 1.45 -13.30
C TYR A 180 -13.30 2.13 -14.68
N THR A 181 -14.48 2.42 -15.23
CA THR A 181 -14.59 3.19 -16.46
C THR A 181 -14.26 4.68 -16.28
N MET A 182 -14.30 5.17 -15.03
CA MET A 182 -13.89 6.55 -14.68
C MET A 182 -12.37 6.70 -14.55
N ALA A 183 -11.60 5.62 -14.64
CA ALA A 183 -10.16 5.65 -14.44
C ALA A 183 -9.38 6.01 -15.71
N ASP A 184 -8.18 6.53 -15.52
CA ASP A 184 -7.21 6.78 -16.59
C ASP A 184 -6.31 5.56 -16.85
N MET A 185 -6.31 4.60 -15.93
CA MET A 185 -5.65 3.29 -16.03
C MET A 185 -6.33 2.31 -15.07
N VAL A 186 -6.35 1.03 -15.41
CA VAL A 186 -6.81 -0.03 -14.50
C VAL A 186 -5.64 -0.95 -14.15
N GLU A 187 -5.46 -1.21 -12.86
CA GLU A 187 -4.48 -2.16 -12.35
C GLU A 187 -5.20 -3.39 -11.80
N ILE A 188 -4.99 -4.56 -12.41
CA ILE A 188 -5.53 -5.83 -11.92
C ILE A 188 -4.62 -6.32 -10.79
N GLN A 189 -5.15 -6.42 -9.57
CA GLN A 189 -4.40 -6.86 -8.41
C GLN A 189 -4.77 -8.30 -8.06
N VAL A 190 -3.85 -9.22 -8.28
CA VAL A 190 -4.01 -10.64 -7.95
C VAL A 190 -3.24 -11.06 -6.70
N GLY A 191 -2.29 -10.25 -6.26
CA GLY A 191 -1.51 -10.47 -5.06
C GLY A 191 -0.44 -9.40 -4.88
N GLN A 192 0.21 -9.43 -3.73
CA GLN A 192 1.39 -8.60 -3.42
C GLN A 192 2.20 -9.25 -2.31
N GLY A 193 3.52 -9.01 -2.29
CA GLY A 193 4.44 -9.67 -1.36
C GLY A 193 4.08 -9.49 0.12
N ALA A 194 3.66 -8.28 0.51
CA ALA A 194 3.31 -7.98 1.89
C ALA A 194 2.12 -8.79 2.43
N GLN A 195 1.21 -9.22 1.56
CA GLN A 195 0.03 -10.01 1.93
C GLN A 195 0.22 -11.51 1.72
N ALA A 196 1.22 -11.91 0.93
CA ALA A 196 1.43 -13.31 0.53
C ALA A 196 0.13 -14.01 0.08
N SER A 197 -0.71 -13.29 -0.66
CA SER A 197 -2.06 -13.72 -1.09
C SER A 197 -3.02 -14.11 0.05
N ALA A 198 -2.73 -13.72 1.30
CA ALA A 198 -3.62 -14.00 2.42
C ALA A 198 -4.95 -13.23 2.28
N PRO A 199 -6.08 -13.86 2.64
CA PRO A 199 -7.36 -13.14 2.72
C PRO A 199 -7.34 -12.16 3.89
N GLN A 200 -8.16 -11.11 3.79
CA GLN A 200 -8.33 -10.13 4.87
C GLN A 200 -9.80 -9.96 5.18
N THR A 201 -10.12 -9.77 6.45
CA THR A 201 -11.49 -9.54 6.88
C THR A 201 -11.52 -8.38 7.86
N THR A 202 -12.27 -7.33 7.54
CA THR A 202 -12.67 -6.31 8.51
C THR A 202 -14.02 -6.71 9.09
N LYS A 203 -14.06 -6.96 10.38
CA LYS A 203 -15.26 -7.42 11.08
C LYS A 203 -16.31 -6.33 11.19
N ALA A 204 -17.57 -6.72 11.12
CA ALA A 204 -18.72 -5.80 11.16
C ALA A 204 -18.74 -4.89 12.40
N ASP A 205 -18.24 -5.37 13.54
CA ASP A 205 -18.14 -4.62 14.80
C ASP A 205 -17.08 -3.49 14.76
N ARG A 206 -16.27 -3.42 13.68
CA ARG A 206 -15.23 -2.40 13.42
C ARG A 206 -15.56 -1.53 12.24
N ILE A 207 -16.73 -1.71 11.64
CA ILE A 207 -17.19 -0.97 10.46
C ILE A 207 -18.16 0.10 10.93
N ASP A 208 -17.79 1.37 10.73
CA ASP A 208 -18.67 2.51 10.96
C ASP A 208 -19.69 2.71 9.81
N GLU A 209 -20.60 3.64 9.97
CA GLU A 209 -21.65 3.90 9.02
C GLU A 209 -21.11 4.40 7.66
N GLU A 210 -20.14 5.32 7.68
CA GLU A 210 -19.50 5.84 6.45
C GLU A 210 -18.82 4.74 5.65
N PHE A 211 -18.07 3.86 6.32
CA PHE A 211 -17.44 2.72 5.68
C PHE A 211 -18.49 1.79 5.06
N ARG A 212 -19.58 1.50 5.81
CA ARG A 212 -20.65 0.62 5.37
C ARG A 212 -21.32 1.15 4.09
N GLU A 213 -21.65 2.43 4.06
CA GLU A 213 -22.26 3.08 2.89
C GLU A 213 -21.33 3.02 1.66
N ILE A 214 -20.05 3.40 1.83
CA ILE A 214 -19.07 3.43 0.74
C ILE A 214 -18.85 2.02 0.16
N PHE A 215 -18.82 1.00 1.00
CA PHE A 215 -18.63 -0.40 0.57
C PHE A 215 -19.93 -1.09 0.12
N GLY A 216 -21.08 -0.50 0.45
CA GLY A 216 -22.41 -1.05 0.16
C GLY A 216 -22.77 -2.26 1.02
N LEU A 217 -22.18 -2.38 2.22
CA LEU A 217 -22.39 -3.50 3.13
C LEU A 217 -23.70 -3.36 3.91
N ALA A 218 -24.35 -4.49 4.17
CA ALA A 218 -25.46 -4.55 5.11
C ALA A 218 -25.00 -4.44 6.56
N GLU A 219 -25.94 -4.16 7.47
CA GLU A 219 -25.66 -4.18 8.89
C GLU A 219 -25.24 -5.59 9.35
N GLY A 220 -24.16 -5.68 10.12
CA GLY A 220 -23.61 -6.95 10.56
C GLY A 220 -22.77 -7.72 9.53
N GLU A 221 -22.56 -7.16 8.34
CA GLU A 221 -21.77 -7.77 7.28
C GLU A 221 -20.28 -7.41 7.42
N ASP A 222 -19.41 -8.42 7.28
CA ASP A 222 -17.96 -8.27 7.26
C ASP A 222 -17.47 -7.79 5.88
N ALA A 223 -16.45 -6.93 5.82
CA ALA A 223 -15.76 -6.63 4.57
C ALA A 223 -14.65 -7.64 4.32
N VAL A 224 -14.74 -8.41 3.23
CA VAL A 224 -13.84 -9.52 2.92
C VAL A 224 -13.04 -9.23 1.66
N ILE A 225 -11.70 -9.40 1.75
CA ILE A 225 -10.79 -9.50 0.60
C ILE A 225 -10.42 -10.97 0.46
N ALA A 226 -10.75 -11.59 -0.68
CA ALA A 226 -10.44 -12.98 -0.95
C ALA A 226 -8.94 -13.23 -1.12
N SER A 227 -8.49 -14.49 -1.00
CA SER A 227 -7.10 -14.87 -1.25
C SER A 227 -6.72 -14.76 -2.73
N ARG A 228 -7.67 -14.87 -3.64
CA ARG A 228 -7.49 -14.69 -5.09
C ARG A 228 -8.63 -13.89 -5.70
N LEU A 229 -8.40 -13.36 -6.89
CA LEU A 229 -9.38 -12.57 -7.61
C LEU A 229 -10.57 -13.48 -7.99
N PRO A 230 -11.80 -13.11 -7.62
CA PRO A 230 -12.98 -13.90 -7.97
C PRO A 230 -13.14 -14.06 -9.49
N GLY A 231 -13.38 -15.30 -9.94
CA GLY A 231 -13.53 -15.63 -11.36
C GLY A 231 -12.22 -15.75 -12.13
N LEU A 232 -11.08 -15.70 -11.46
CA LEU A 232 -9.76 -15.95 -12.06
C LEU A 232 -9.28 -17.34 -11.62
N GLU A 233 -9.46 -18.33 -12.49
CA GLU A 233 -9.04 -19.72 -12.25
C GLU A 233 -7.87 -20.13 -13.15
N SER A 234 -7.60 -19.36 -14.22
CA SER A 234 -6.57 -19.64 -15.22
C SER A 234 -6.01 -18.37 -15.85
N GLY A 235 -4.89 -18.49 -16.57
CA GLY A 235 -4.34 -17.40 -17.38
C GLY A 235 -5.29 -16.97 -18.51
N GLU A 236 -6.15 -17.87 -19.00
CA GLU A 236 -7.13 -17.54 -20.04
C GLU A 236 -8.23 -16.62 -19.48
N ASP A 237 -8.66 -16.84 -18.24
CA ASP A 237 -9.62 -15.93 -17.58
C ASP A 237 -9.01 -14.53 -17.41
N LEU A 238 -7.71 -14.44 -17.14
CA LEU A 238 -7.02 -13.16 -17.10
C LEU A 238 -7.01 -12.46 -18.45
N LYS A 239 -6.77 -13.17 -19.54
CA LYS A 239 -6.82 -12.62 -20.90
C LYS A 239 -8.22 -12.09 -21.23
N HIS A 240 -9.27 -12.86 -20.89
CA HIS A 240 -10.66 -12.44 -21.05
C HIS A 240 -10.97 -11.19 -20.22
N LEU A 241 -10.52 -11.14 -18.95
CA LEU A 241 -10.69 -9.98 -18.09
C LEU A 241 -10.02 -8.75 -18.70
N VAL A 242 -8.76 -8.87 -19.14
CA VAL A 242 -8.02 -7.78 -19.78
C VAL A 242 -8.71 -7.28 -21.06
N ALA A 243 -9.19 -8.19 -21.90
CA ALA A 243 -9.92 -7.85 -23.13
C ALA A 243 -11.19 -7.05 -22.80
N ARG A 244 -11.98 -7.54 -21.85
CA ARG A 244 -13.20 -6.88 -21.36
C ARG A 244 -12.90 -5.49 -20.80
N LEU A 245 -11.91 -5.36 -19.92
CA LEU A 245 -11.55 -4.06 -19.31
C LEU A 245 -11.07 -3.06 -20.37
N LYS A 246 -10.28 -3.50 -21.36
CA LYS A 246 -9.88 -2.65 -22.49
C LYS A 246 -11.06 -2.11 -23.28
N GLU A 247 -12.04 -2.97 -23.57
CA GLU A 247 -13.24 -2.58 -24.29
C GLU A 247 -14.08 -1.60 -23.47
N GLU A 248 -14.40 -1.95 -22.24
CA GLU A 248 -15.32 -1.20 -21.38
C GLU A 248 -14.77 0.16 -20.95
N THR A 249 -13.46 0.30 -20.81
CA THR A 249 -12.80 1.58 -20.45
C THR A 249 -12.48 2.46 -21.65
N GLY A 250 -12.77 2.02 -22.86
CA GLY A 250 -12.41 2.75 -24.09
C GLY A 250 -10.93 2.73 -24.40
N GLY A 251 -10.18 1.76 -23.86
CA GLY A 251 -8.80 1.47 -24.19
C GLY A 251 -7.76 2.23 -23.35
N VAL A 252 -8.01 2.45 -22.06
CA VAL A 252 -6.98 2.88 -21.11
C VAL A 252 -5.93 1.77 -20.90
N PRO A 253 -4.73 2.09 -20.39
CA PRO A 253 -3.75 1.08 -20.03
C PRO A 253 -4.31 0.11 -18.99
N ILE A 254 -4.01 -1.18 -19.17
CA ILE A 254 -4.27 -2.21 -18.18
C ILE A 254 -2.93 -2.73 -17.68
N SER A 255 -2.69 -2.65 -16.39
CA SER A 255 -1.52 -3.21 -15.74
C SER A 255 -1.91 -4.41 -14.86
N TYR A 256 -0.91 -5.14 -14.45
CA TYR A 256 -1.04 -6.32 -13.64
C TYR A 256 -0.12 -6.21 -12.43
N LYS A 257 -0.67 -6.37 -11.22
CA LYS A 257 0.07 -6.34 -9.96
C LYS A 257 0.03 -7.69 -9.30
N PHE A 258 1.20 -8.24 -9.05
CA PHE A 258 1.39 -9.53 -8.39
C PHE A 258 2.67 -9.52 -7.54
N ALA A 259 2.84 -10.52 -6.68
CA ALA A 259 4.06 -10.69 -5.92
C ALA A 259 5.15 -11.32 -6.80
N ALA A 260 6.34 -10.74 -6.81
CA ALA A 260 7.48 -11.37 -7.48
C ALA A 260 7.83 -12.67 -6.76
N SER A 261 7.82 -13.77 -7.49
CA SER A 261 8.19 -15.11 -7.02
C SER A 261 9.37 -15.66 -7.83
N HIS A 262 9.86 -16.85 -7.50
CA HIS A 262 10.84 -17.54 -8.32
C HIS A 262 10.25 -18.12 -9.63
N TYR A 263 8.92 -18.05 -9.80
CA TYR A 263 8.22 -18.38 -11.04
C TYR A 263 7.91 -17.14 -11.87
N LEU A 264 8.59 -16.01 -11.63
CA LEU A 264 8.27 -14.72 -12.24
C LEU A 264 8.27 -14.76 -13.78
N GLU A 265 9.19 -15.49 -14.38
CA GLU A 265 9.29 -15.64 -15.85
C GLU A 265 8.05 -16.35 -16.39
N GLU A 266 7.63 -17.45 -15.76
CA GLU A 266 6.43 -18.21 -16.13
C GLU A 266 5.14 -17.43 -15.89
N GLU A 267 5.12 -16.55 -14.88
CA GLU A 267 3.96 -15.69 -14.59
C GLU A 267 3.82 -14.52 -15.58
N ILE A 268 4.89 -14.15 -16.28
CA ILE A 268 4.87 -13.08 -17.29
C ILE A 268 4.51 -13.61 -18.68
N GLU A 269 4.84 -14.87 -19.00
CA GLU A 269 4.51 -15.53 -20.26
C GLU A 269 2.98 -15.82 -20.38
#